data_a0e966cb5eaa029bd62abac102d1c729
#
_entry.id   a0e966cb5eaa029bd62abac102d1c729
#
_cell.length_a   1.000
_cell.length_b   1.000
_cell.length_c   1.000
_cell.angle_alpha   90.00
_cell.angle_beta   90.00
_cell.angle_gamma   90.00
#
_symmetry.space_group_name_H-M   'P 1'
#
loop_
_entity.id
_entity.type
_entity.pdbx_description
1 polymer ?
#
loop_
_entity_poly.entity_id
_entity_poly.type
_entity_poly.pdbx_seq_one_letter_code
_entity_poly.pdbx_strand_id
1 'polypeptide(L)'
;MTPDSLEPETRIGAWRVVSREGHGSYGAVYRVEPVEERAGGPYALKLALHHRDPRFEREAELLSRIRHASVPRLYERGGWEMPGGGVFPYLVMEWVEGESLYEWAEQRPRTSREVMRVLGQVARALEATHAEEGVHRDVKGDNIRVRRGDGRAVLMDFGSCNYRRAPVLTRQPPPPGTPEYYSPESLRFQWESRQQPKARYEALPADDVYALGVTAYRMVAGRYPPDWEMKETEEGYELVEPRWEEPETWGALAPELAGLIRQMLSQEPHERSRASEVAEQLEQAERSAGPEADEPIVARQARGKAEPKARPKPPRRVHGWKPWMGWAVGASLAVGVGWMGGRLSVEGRAGEGRTEEAKVGLAEEALPTVADGGLVETGQAGVGLGMPKKPFPGQRRPPCRPQYEKEINGGCWSPPRDAPPPPCGDNAFDWQDGCYIPILELRRPSTSE
;
A
#
# COMPACT_ATOMS: atom_id res chain seq x y z
N MET A 1 21.98 -7.56 -10.37
CA MET A 1 21.87 -6.39 -9.44
C MET A 1 20.69 -5.59 -9.91
N THR A 2 19.72 -5.30 -9.03
CA THR A 2 18.53 -4.50 -9.34
C THR A 2 18.51 -3.27 -8.42
N PRO A 3 17.81 -2.18 -8.77
CA PRO A 3 17.80 -0.96 -7.95
C PRO A 3 17.26 -1.16 -6.52
N ASP A 4 16.51 -2.22 -6.27
CA ASP A 4 15.96 -2.55 -4.96
C ASP A 4 16.80 -3.55 -4.14
N SER A 5 17.90 -4.06 -4.72
CA SER A 5 18.76 -5.09 -4.09
C SER A 5 20.26 -4.78 -4.23
N LEU A 6 20.64 -3.56 -3.84
CA LEU A 6 22.06 -3.19 -3.82
C LEU A 6 22.76 -3.79 -2.61
N GLU A 7 23.89 -4.40 -2.86
CA GLU A 7 24.77 -4.90 -1.80
C GLU A 7 25.49 -3.76 -1.07
N PRO A 8 25.81 -3.94 0.22
CA PRO A 8 26.75 -3.04 0.91
C PRO A 8 28.02 -2.82 0.08
N GLU A 9 28.64 -1.66 0.22
CA GLU A 9 29.83 -1.20 -0.55
C GLU A 9 29.53 -0.84 -2.01
N THR A 10 28.28 -1.01 -2.53
CA THR A 10 27.92 -0.53 -3.86
C THR A 10 28.06 0.99 -3.92
N ARG A 11 28.69 1.49 -5.01
CA ARG A 11 28.88 2.93 -5.21
C ARG A 11 27.82 3.52 -6.13
N ILE A 12 27.22 4.63 -5.69
CA ILE A 12 26.26 5.44 -6.44
C ILE A 12 26.78 6.88 -6.44
N GLY A 13 27.39 7.31 -7.53
CA GLY A 13 28.05 8.61 -7.55
C GLY A 13 29.14 8.74 -6.48
N ALA A 14 29.03 9.76 -5.63
CA ALA A 14 29.93 10.00 -4.50
C ALA A 14 29.52 9.24 -3.21
N TRP A 15 28.57 8.33 -3.29
CA TRP A 15 27.99 7.66 -2.14
C TRP A 15 28.27 6.16 -2.14
N ARG A 16 28.44 5.61 -0.95
CA ARG A 16 28.63 4.18 -0.70
C ARG A 16 27.45 3.65 0.11
N VAL A 17 26.82 2.60 -0.37
CA VAL A 17 25.72 1.91 0.31
C VAL A 17 26.25 1.22 1.57
N VAL A 18 25.60 1.48 2.70
CA VAL A 18 25.86 0.83 3.99
C VAL A 18 24.85 -0.29 4.23
N SER A 19 23.56 0.03 4.09
CA SER A 19 22.47 -0.93 4.31
C SER A 19 21.22 -0.52 3.52
N ARG A 20 20.38 -1.52 3.24
CA ARG A 20 19.04 -1.27 2.73
C ARG A 20 18.09 -1.04 3.91
N GLU A 21 17.32 0.03 3.87
CA GLU A 21 16.45 0.44 4.98
C GLU A 21 14.96 0.26 4.69
N GLY A 22 14.59 0.18 3.42
CA GLY A 22 13.21 -0.02 3.02
C GLY A 22 12.98 0.14 1.53
N HIS A 23 11.73 -0.02 1.13
CA HIS A 23 11.29 0.30 -0.22
C HIS A 23 9.85 0.84 -0.18
N GLY A 24 9.54 1.71 -1.12
CA GLY A 24 8.20 2.21 -1.37
C GLY A 24 7.77 1.91 -2.81
N SER A 25 6.59 2.37 -3.20
CA SER A 25 6.03 2.15 -4.53
C SER A 25 6.91 2.68 -5.69
N TYR A 26 7.80 3.62 -5.42
CA TYR A 26 8.59 4.30 -6.46
C TYR A 26 10.09 4.18 -6.29
N GLY A 27 10.58 3.78 -5.11
CA GLY A 27 12.01 3.77 -4.83
C GLY A 27 12.41 2.89 -3.66
N ALA A 28 13.65 2.41 -3.70
CA ALA A 28 14.31 1.77 -2.58
C ALA A 28 15.11 2.80 -1.79
N VAL A 29 15.13 2.68 -0.46
CA VAL A 29 15.84 3.58 0.45
C VAL A 29 17.04 2.85 1.05
N TYR A 30 18.19 3.47 0.92
CA TYR A 30 19.46 2.98 1.43
C TYR A 30 20.06 3.98 2.42
N ARG A 31 20.67 3.47 3.46
CA ARG A 31 21.60 4.24 4.27
C ARG A 31 22.92 4.30 3.53
N VAL A 32 23.44 5.51 3.37
CA VAL A 32 24.69 5.74 2.62
C VAL A 32 25.65 6.63 3.38
N GLU A 33 26.91 6.53 3.02
CA GLU A 33 28.00 7.41 3.50
C GLU A 33 28.76 7.96 2.29
N PRO A 34 29.36 9.16 2.37
CA PRO A 34 30.20 9.67 1.32
C PRO A 34 31.44 8.79 1.14
N VAL A 35 31.86 8.56 -0.12
CA VAL A 35 33.08 7.79 -0.44
C VAL A 35 34.33 8.49 0.08
N GLU A 36 34.37 9.83 0.01
CA GLU A 36 35.40 10.65 0.60
C GLU A 36 35.01 11.03 2.01
N GLU A 37 35.98 11.08 2.94
CA GLU A 37 35.74 11.52 4.29
C GLU A 37 35.22 12.97 4.32
N ARG A 38 33.92 13.12 4.48
CA ARG A 38 33.26 14.40 4.74
C ARG A 38 32.65 14.36 6.13
N ALA A 39 32.83 15.43 6.88
CA ALA A 39 32.16 15.57 8.17
C ALA A 39 30.64 15.62 7.94
N GLY A 40 29.92 14.71 8.58
CA GLY A 40 28.46 14.62 8.51
C GLY A 40 27.97 13.24 8.07
N GLY A 41 26.76 12.95 8.34
CA GLY A 41 26.11 11.68 7.97
C GLY A 41 25.74 10.84 9.18
N PRO A 42 24.99 9.75 9.05
CA PRO A 42 24.62 9.07 7.80
C PRO A 42 23.61 9.84 6.95
N TYR A 43 23.42 9.39 5.70
CA TYR A 43 22.47 9.97 4.76
C TYR A 43 21.50 8.88 4.26
N ALA A 44 20.31 9.30 3.83
CA ALA A 44 19.34 8.46 3.14
C ALA A 44 19.46 8.66 1.64
N LEU A 45 19.69 7.60 0.87
CA LEU A 45 19.65 7.61 -0.58
C LEU A 45 18.38 6.88 -1.03
N LYS A 46 17.45 7.61 -1.66
CA LYS A 46 16.28 7.05 -2.31
C LYS A 46 16.62 6.84 -3.79
N LEU A 47 16.58 5.58 -4.26
CA LEU A 47 16.90 5.18 -5.63
C LEU A 47 15.63 4.75 -6.35
N ALA A 48 15.39 5.26 -7.55
CA ALA A 48 14.23 4.88 -8.35
C ALA A 48 14.27 3.39 -8.72
N LEU A 49 13.09 2.75 -8.72
CA LEU A 49 12.91 1.39 -9.24
C LEU A 49 12.79 1.36 -10.76
N HIS A 50 12.39 2.49 -11.36
CA HIS A 50 12.18 2.60 -12.80
C HIS A 50 13.18 3.55 -13.45
N HIS A 51 13.63 3.15 -14.63
CA HIS A 51 14.53 3.94 -15.46
C HIS A 51 13.94 5.31 -15.76
N ARG A 52 14.71 6.38 -15.50
CA ARG A 52 14.32 7.77 -15.74
C ARG A 52 12.97 8.17 -15.14
N ASP A 53 12.62 7.69 -13.97
CA ASP A 53 11.34 8.01 -13.32
C ASP A 53 11.23 9.52 -13.06
N PRO A 54 10.29 10.22 -13.72
CA PRO A 54 10.16 11.68 -13.61
C PRO A 54 9.61 12.14 -12.24
N ARG A 55 9.14 11.23 -11.40
CA ARG A 55 8.68 11.56 -10.04
C ARG A 55 9.82 12.05 -9.18
N PHE A 56 11.02 11.50 -9.38
CA PHE A 56 12.23 11.90 -8.65
C PHE A 56 12.63 13.34 -8.92
N GLU A 57 12.50 13.81 -10.16
CA GLU A 57 12.74 15.21 -10.48
C GLU A 57 11.73 16.14 -9.81
N ARG A 58 10.45 15.75 -9.79
CA ARG A 58 9.39 16.49 -9.09
C ARG A 58 9.62 16.54 -7.58
N GLU A 59 9.95 15.42 -6.95
CA GLU A 59 10.27 15.32 -5.53
C GLU A 59 11.48 16.20 -5.18
N ALA A 60 12.56 16.10 -5.97
CA ALA A 60 13.76 16.90 -5.79
C ALA A 60 13.49 18.40 -5.92
N GLU A 61 12.71 18.79 -6.91
CA GLU A 61 12.39 20.20 -7.17
C GLU A 61 11.63 20.82 -5.99
N LEU A 62 10.59 20.12 -5.48
CA LEU A 62 9.84 20.60 -4.33
C LEU A 62 10.70 20.62 -3.05
N LEU A 63 11.42 19.55 -2.75
CA LEU A 63 12.28 19.46 -1.56
C LEU A 63 13.41 20.51 -1.58
N SER A 64 13.91 20.89 -2.76
CA SER A 64 14.95 21.91 -2.86
C SER A 64 14.51 23.30 -2.42
N ARG A 65 13.21 23.59 -2.47
CA ARG A 65 12.59 24.87 -2.08
C ARG A 65 12.27 24.89 -0.60
N ILE A 66 11.86 23.75 -0.02
CA ILE A 66 11.43 23.67 1.37
C ILE A 66 12.65 23.64 2.32
N ARG A 67 12.65 24.53 3.30
CA ARG A 67 13.66 24.57 4.36
C ARG A 67 12.96 24.62 5.72
N HIS A 68 12.70 23.44 6.27
CA HIS A 68 12.00 23.31 7.54
C HIS A 68 12.55 22.13 8.36
N ALA A 69 12.63 22.27 9.68
CA ALA A 69 13.21 21.26 10.57
C ALA A 69 12.42 19.94 10.64
N SER A 70 11.14 19.96 10.22
CA SER A 70 10.27 18.79 10.13
C SER A 70 10.08 18.30 8.67
N VAL A 71 11.00 18.66 7.76
CA VAL A 71 11.09 18.15 6.39
C VAL A 71 12.55 17.75 6.14
N PRO A 72 12.85 16.56 5.60
CA PRO A 72 14.22 16.13 5.41
C PRO A 72 14.94 17.04 4.41
N ARG A 73 16.16 17.44 4.76
CA ARG A 73 16.98 18.25 3.86
C ARG A 73 17.43 17.44 2.67
N LEU A 74 17.20 17.95 1.45
CA LEU A 74 17.82 17.42 0.23
C LEU A 74 19.27 17.91 0.13
N TYR A 75 20.21 16.98 -0.09
CA TYR A 75 21.64 17.27 -0.26
C TYR A 75 22.08 17.14 -1.70
N GLU A 76 21.58 16.10 -2.41
CA GLU A 76 21.98 15.80 -3.77
C GLU A 76 20.86 15.13 -4.55
N ARG A 77 20.84 15.32 -5.86
CA ARG A 77 20.07 14.55 -6.82
C ARG A 77 20.96 14.13 -7.98
N GLY A 78 20.74 12.95 -8.51
CA GLY A 78 21.57 12.45 -9.61
C GLY A 78 20.93 11.29 -10.35
N GLY A 79 21.67 10.74 -11.29
CA GLY A 79 21.32 9.53 -12.02
C GLY A 79 22.43 8.49 -11.85
N TRP A 80 22.05 7.28 -11.49
CA TRP A 80 22.95 6.14 -11.41
C TRP A 80 22.84 5.27 -12.66
N GLU A 81 23.97 5.09 -13.35
CA GLU A 81 24.07 4.16 -14.46
C GLU A 81 24.29 2.75 -13.90
N MET A 82 23.27 1.92 -13.98
CA MET A 82 23.32 0.56 -13.48
C MET A 82 24.19 -0.32 -14.38
N PRO A 83 25.06 -1.18 -13.82
CA PRO A 83 25.71 -2.23 -14.58
C PRO A 83 24.66 -3.14 -15.25
N GLY A 84 24.63 -3.17 -16.57
CA GLY A 84 23.59 -3.85 -17.35
C GLY A 84 22.65 -2.92 -18.11
N GLY A 85 22.75 -1.62 -17.88
CA GLY A 85 22.04 -0.57 -18.63
C GLY A 85 20.94 0.12 -17.84
N GLY A 86 20.61 1.31 -18.29
CA GLY A 86 19.60 2.17 -17.69
C GLY A 86 20.16 3.18 -16.70
N VAL A 87 19.52 4.37 -16.66
CA VAL A 87 19.86 5.43 -15.71
C VAL A 87 18.70 5.53 -14.70
N PHE A 88 19.00 5.31 -13.45
CA PHE A 88 18.03 5.35 -12.35
C PHE A 88 18.24 6.63 -11.53
N PRO A 89 17.24 7.53 -11.45
CA PRO A 89 17.34 8.72 -10.62
C PRO A 89 17.51 8.37 -9.14
N TYR A 90 18.28 9.19 -8.42
CA TYR A 90 18.38 9.08 -6.97
C TYR A 90 18.33 10.44 -6.30
N LEU A 91 17.93 10.45 -5.03
CA LEU A 91 17.94 11.58 -4.12
C LEU A 91 18.74 11.22 -2.88
N VAL A 92 19.62 12.12 -2.45
CA VAL A 92 20.31 11.98 -1.16
C VAL A 92 19.78 13.02 -0.20
N MET A 93 19.28 12.55 0.92
CA MET A 93 18.55 13.36 1.91
C MET A 93 19.12 13.14 3.31
N GLU A 94 18.69 13.99 4.23
CA GLU A 94 18.92 13.83 5.66
C GLU A 94 18.47 12.43 6.12
N TRP A 95 19.35 11.74 6.85
CA TRP A 95 18.99 10.54 7.56
C TRP A 95 18.26 10.90 8.84
N VAL A 96 17.00 10.51 8.96
CA VAL A 96 16.20 10.73 10.16
C VAL A 96 16.18 9.44 10.98
N GLU A 97 17.05 9.39 12.00
CA GLU A 97 17.08 8.28 12.97
C GLU A 97 15.83 8.34 13.83
N GLY A 98 14.96 7.33 13.73
CA GLY A 98 13.70 7.32 14.48
C GLY A 98 12.75 6.24 14.00
N GLU A 99 11.54 6.29 14.47
CA GLU A 99 10.48 5.33 14.20
C GLU A 99 9.33 6.00 13.42
N SER A 100 8.50 5.23 12.73
CA SER A 100 7.27 5.77 12.17
C SER A 100 6.37 6.30 13.30
N LEU A 101 5.49 7.25 12.96
CA LEU A 101 4.58 7.83 13.95
C LEU A 101 3.69 6.76 14.62
N TYR A 102 3.30 5.72 13.87
CA TYR A 102 2.48 4.65 14.41
C TYR A 102 3.28 3.73 15.32
N GLU A 103 4.49 3.32 14.95
CA GLU A 103 5.39 2.56 15.83
C GLU A 103 5.68 3.35 17.11
N TRP A 104 5.96 4.65 17.00
CA TRP A 104 6.14 5.52 18.15
C TRP A 104 4.90 5.56 19.06
N ALA A 105 3.69 5.61 18.48
CA ALA A 105 2.44 5.61 19.24
C ALA A 105 2.17 4.26 19.94
N GLU A 106 2.58 3.14 19.32
CA GLU A 106 2.36 1.78 19.83
C GLU A 106 3.30 1.38 20.97
N GLN A 107 4.49 2.00 21.09
CA GLN A 107 5.46 1.66 22.14
C GLN A 107 4.91 1.86 23.55
N ARG A 108 4.07 2.85 23.76
CA ARG A 108 3.35 3.14 24.99
C ARG A 108 2.13 4.01 24.71
N PRO A 109 1.14 4.01 25.60
CA PRO A 109 0.07 5.00 25.52
C PRO A 109 0.64 6.42 25.53
N ARG A 110 0.24 7.24 24.58
CA ARG A 110 0.64 8.64 24.46
C ARG A 110 -0.36 9.54 25.15
N THR A 111 0.07 10.71 25.52
CA THR A 111 -0.81 11.72 26.09
C THR A 111 -1.33 12.65 25.00
N SER A 112 -2.47 13.32 25.26
CA SER A 112 -3.00 14.30 24.30
C SER A 112 -1.99 15.41 24.01
N ARG A 113 -1.21 15.84 25.00
CA ARG A 113 -0.14 16.85 24.85
C ARG A 113 0.96 16.38 23.92
N GLU A 114 1.41 15.13 24.04
CA GLU A 114 2.41 14.56 23.12
C GLU A 114 1.89 14.48 21.70
N VAL A 115 0.63 14.07 21.53
CA VAL A 115 -0.02 13.97 20.20
C VAL A 115 -0.15 15.36 19.58
N MET A 116 -0.63 16.37 20.32
CA MET A 116 -0.70 17.76 19.84
C MET A 116 0.65 18.29 19.39
N ARG A 117 1.71 18.05 20.18
CA ARG A 117 3.08 18.46 19.84
C ARG A 117 3.54 17.87 18.51
N VAL A 118 3.40 16.56 18.33
CA VAL A 118 3.86 15.86 17.13
C VAL A 118 3.06 16.29 15.91
N LEU A 119 1.72 16.36 16.03
CA LEU A 119 0.85 16.80 14.93
C LEU A 119 1.10 18.28 14.56
N GLY A 120 1.36 19.15 15.56
CA GLY A 120 1.73 20.55 15.32
C GLY A 120 3.00 20.68 14.47
N GLN A 121 4.01 19.86 14.74
CA GLN A 121 5.25 19.83 13.94
C GLN A 121 5.01 19.34 12.51
N VAL A 122 4.12 18.35 12.30
CA VAL A 122 3.74 17.90 10.96
C VAL A 122 2.92 18.98 10.24
N ALA A 123 1.99 19.64 10.93
CA ALA A 123 1.23 20.75 10.36
C ALA A 123 2.15 21.91 9.92
N ARG A 124 3.23 22.21 10.68
CA ARG A 124 4.26 23.17 10.25
C ARG A 124 5.04 22.70 9.02
N ALA A 125 5.32 21.40 8.89
CA ALA A 125 5.92 20.84 7.68
C ALA A 125 5.01 21.00 6.46
N LEU A 126 3.70 20.78 6.63
CA LEU A 126 2.70 21.00 5.60
C LEU A 126 2.56 22.49 5.25
N GLU A 127 2.53 23.38 6.23
CA GLU A 127 2.57 24.83 6.00
C GLU A 127 3.75 25.23 5.11
N ALA A 128 4.96 24.76 5.45
CA ALA A 128 6.15 25.01 4.64
C ALA A 128 6.05 24.44 3.21
N THR A 129 5.41 23.28 3.07
CA THR A 129 5.15 22.64 1.77
C THR A 129 4.14 23.44 0.94
N HIS A 130 3.03 23.85 1.57
CA HIS A 130 1.96 24.62 0.92
C HIS A 130 2.42 26.05 0.55
N ALA A 131 3.34 26.64 1.32
CA ALA A 131 3.95 27.94 1.00
C ALA A 131 4.75 27.92 -0.33
N GLU A 132 5.28 26.75 -0.70
CA GLU A 132 5.96 26.50 -1.99
C GLU A 132 4.98 26.08 -3.11
N GLU A 133 3.69 26.37 -2.93
CA GLU A 133 2.61 25.94 -3.82
C GLU A 133 2.60 24.42 -4.05
N GLY A 134 3.12 23.63 -3.08
CA GLY A 134 3.22 22.20 -3.09
C GLY A 134 2.10 21.53 -2.28
N VAL A 135 1.80 20.28 -2.62
CA VAL A 135 0.95 19.36 -1.83
C VAL A 135 1.66 18.02 -1.71
N HIS A 136 1.61 17.42 -0.53
CA HIS A 136 2.31 16.17 -0.24
C HIS A 136 1.62 14.96 -0.83
N ARG A 137 0.29 14.86 -0.67
CA ARG A 137 -0.62 13.87 -1.27
C ARG A 137 -0.53 12.44 -0.69
N ASP A 138 0.34 12.20 0.27
CA ASP A 138 0.45 10.90 0.97
C ASP A 138 0.83 11.09 2.44
N VAL A 139 0.13 12.02 3.11
CA VAL A 139 0.30 12.26 4.55
C VAL A 139 -0.29 11.09 5.32
N LYS A 140 0.55 10.37 6.06
CA LYS A 140 0.15 9.23 6.91
C LYS A 140 1.23 8.95 7.95
N GLY A 141 0.88 8.24 9.01
CA GLY A 141 1.84 7.97 10.09
C GLY A 141 3.07 7.17 9.65
N ASP A 142 2.95 6.33 8.61
CA ASP A 142 4.08 5.60 8.04
C ASP A 142 5.09 6.53 7.34
N ASN A 143 4.62 7.68 6.82
CA ASN A 143 5.44 8.72 6.19
C ASN A 143 5.83 9.85 7.15
N ILE A 144 5.64 9.67 8.46
CA ILE A 144 6.09 10.60 9.49
C ILE A 144 7.05 9.86 10.41
N ARG A 145 8.28 10.37 10.57
CA ARG A 145 9.24 9.83 11.52
C ARG A 145 9.34 10.68 12.77
N VAL A 146 9.30 10.05 13.92
CA VAL A 146 9.62 10.70 15.19
C VAL A 146 11.09 10.45 15.49
N ARG A 147 11.89 11.52 15.41
CA ARG A 147 13.35 11.46 15.58
C ARG A 147 13.69 11.06 17.02
N ARG A 148 14.57 10.08 17.18
CA ARG A 148 14.93 9.52 18.50
C ARG A 148 15.64 10.53 19.41
N GLY A 149 16.45 11.41 18.86
CA GLY A 149 17.30 12.32 19.64
C GLY A 149 16.53 13.45 20.33
N ASP A 150 15.56 14.06 19.65
CA ASP A 150 14.84 15.26 20.12
C ASP A 150 13.31 15.10 20.11
N GLY A 151 12.78 13.95 19.69
CA GLY A 151 11.34 13.69 19.61
C GLY A 151 10.63 14.49 18.51
N ARG A 152 11.38 15.08 17.57
CA ARG A 152 10.81 15.87 16.48
C ARG A 152 10.16 14.97 15.43
N ALA A 153 8.93 15.32 15.07
CA ALA A 153 8.27 14.70 13.92
C ALA A 153 8.78 15.31 12.61
N VAL A 154 9.11 14.44 11.66
CA VAL A 154 9.61 14.82 10.33
C VAL A 154 8.72 14.15 9.29
N LEU A 155 8.13 14.94 8.40
CA LEU A 155 7.30 14.48 7.28
C LEU A 155 8.22 13.98 6.15
N MET A 156 8.12 12.70 5.82
CA MET A 156 8.97 11.97 4.88
C MET A 156 8.22 11.68 3.57
N ASP A 157 8.94 11.19 2.58
CA ASP A 157 8.44 10.61 1.31
C ASP A 157 7.53 11.53 0.48
N PHE A 158 8.16 12.48 -0.20
CA PHE A 158 7.52 13.40 -1.15
C PHE A 158 7.32 12.79 -2.55
N GLY A 159 7.47 11.47 -2.72
CA GLY A 159 7.35 10.79 -4.03
C GLY A 159 5.99 10.94 -4.70
N SER A 160 4.93 11.16 -3.93
CA SER A 160 3.58 11.45 -4.43
C SER A 160 3.29 12.93 -4.63
N CYS A 161 4.18 13.84 -4.24
CA CYS A 161 3.94 15.28 -4.20
C CYS A 161 3.54 15.86 -5.57
N ASN A 162 2.89 17.00 -5.52
CA ASN A 162 2.66 17.86 -6.67
C ASN A 162 2.91 19.32 -6.29
N TYR A 163 3.12 20.18 -7.25
CA TYR A 163 3.19 21.63 -7.05
C TYR A 163 2.66 22.35 -8.27
N ARG A 164 2.28 23.59 -8.10
CA ARG A 164 1.75 24.42 -9.17
C ARG A 164 2.71 24.47 -10.37
N ARG A 165 2.19 24.20 -11.57
CA ARG A 165 2.93 24.09 -12.83
C ARG A 165 3.87 22.90 -12.95
N ALA A 166 3.82 21.92 -12.04
CA ALA A 166 4.56 20.68 -12.20
C ALA A 166 4.10 19.93 -13.46
N PRO A 167 5.00 19.21 -14.14
CA PRO A 167 4.62 18.34 -15.25
C PRO A 167 3.61 17.28 -14.77
N VAL A 168 2.61 16.99 -15.59
CA VAL A 168 1.61 15.98 -15.27
C VAL A 168 2.20 14.59 -15.45
N LEU A 169 2.32 13.84 -14.39
CA LEU A 169 2.87 12.47 -14.40
C LEU A 169 1.78 11.40 -14.27
N THR A 170 0.76 11.63 -13.45
CA THR A 170 -0.37 10.70 -13.28
C THR A 170 -1.46 11.05 -14.28
N ARG A 171 -1.80 10.13 -15.17
CA ARG A 171 -2.75 10.35 -16.25
C ARG A 171 -4.10 9.68 -16.07
N GLN A 172 -4.26 8.83 -15.05
CA GLN A 172 -5.45 8.03 -14.79
C GLN A 172 -5.81 8.02 -13.30
N PRO A 173 -7.10 7.92 -12.94
CA PRO A 173 -7.54 7.60 -11.59
C PRO A 173 -7.07 6.18 -11.18
N PRO A 174 -6.85 5.89 -9.90
CA PRO A 174 -6.99 6.77 -8.75
C PRO A 174 -5.86 7.79 -8.63
N PRO A 175 -6.04 8.90 -7.90
CA PRO A 175 -4.95 9.81 -7.59
C PRO A 175 -3.85 9.10 -6.80
N PRO A 176 -2.60 9.57 -6.86
CA PRO A 176 -1.55 9.08 -5.99
C PRO A 176 -1.89 9.29 -4.52
N GLY A 177 -1.47 8.36 -3.66
CA GLY A 177 -1.71 8.37 -2.22
C GLY A 177 -2.27 7.05 -1.73
N THR A 178 -2.57 6.98 -0.46
CA THR A 178 -3.10 5.81 0.24
C THR A 178 -4.62 5.96 0.39
N PRO A 179 -5.44 5.00 -0.10
CA PRO A 179 -6.90 5.15 -0.20
C PRO A 179 -7.61 5.52 1.10
N GLU A 180 -7.17 4.99 2.23
CA GLU A 180 -7.74 5.25 3.55
C GLU A 180 -7.59 6.71 4.01
N TYR A 181 -6.74 7.48 3.32
CA TYR A 181 -6.47 8.89 3.61
C TYR A 181 -7.07 9.85 2.58
N TYR A 182 -7.81 9.33 1.60
CA TYR A 182 -8.44 10.19 0.60
C TYR A 182 -9.53 11.05 1.22
N SER A 183 -9.52 12.32 0.87
CA SER A 183 -10.54 13.27 1.27
C SER A 183 -11.91 12.96 0.63
N PRO A 184 -13.03 13.39 1.21
CA PRO A 184 -14.35 13.22 0.62
C PRO A 184 -14.47 13.75 -0.79
N GLU A 185 -13.88 14.91 -1.08
CA GLU A 185 -13.87 15.51 -2.41
C GLU A 185 -13.04 14.68 -3.41
N SER A 186 -11.95 14.07 -2.99
CA SER A 186 -11.17 13.14 -3.80
C SER A 186 -11.96 11.88 -4.12
N LEU A 187 -12.67 11.31 -3.15
CA LEU A 187 -13.55 10.15 -3.33
C LEU A 187 -14.73 10.47 -4.25
N ARG A 188 -15.37 11.63 -4.06
CA ARG A 188 -16.46 12.12 -4.93
C ARG A 188 -15.97 12.27 -6.36
N PHE A 189 -14.83 12.92 -6.56
CA PHE A 189 -14.23 13.07 -7.88
C PHE A 189 -13.96 11.72 -8.56
N GLN A 190 -13.38 10.75 -7.84
CA GLN A 190 -13.11 9.43 -8.39
C GLN A 190 -14.41 8.73 -8.83
N TRP A 191 -15.46 8.87 -8.05
CA TRP A 191 -16.76 8.31 -8.39
C TRP A 191 -17.40 8.98 -9.61
N GLU A 192 -17.46 10.29 -9.64
CA GLU A 192 -18.00 11.07 -10.75
C GLU A 192 -17.22 10.85 -12.06
N SER A 193 -15.91 10.73 -11.93
CA SER A 193 -14.99 10.56 -13.06
C SER A 193 -14.75 9.10 -13.46
N ARG A 194 -15.42 8.13 -12.84
CA ARG A 194 -15.17 6.68 -13.06
C ARG A 194 -15.31 6.21 -14.50
N GLN A 195 -16.04 6.97 -15.33
CA GLN A 195 -16.19 6.71 -16.78
C GLN A 195 -15.32 7.62 -17.65
N GLN A 196 -14.50 8.45 -17.04
CA GLN A 196 -13.67 9.45 -17.72
C GLN A 196 -12.18 9.11 -17.49
N PRO A 197 -11.55 8.24 -18.30
CA PRO A 197 -10.18 7.76 -18.06
C PRO A 197 -9.12 8.87 -18.12
N LYS A 198 -9.47 10.05 -18.67
CA LYS A 198 -8.58 11.22 -18.72
C LYS A 198 -8.84 12.22 -17.61
N ALA A 199 -9.86 12.01 -16.78
CA ALA A 199 -10.14 12.90 -15.65
C ALA A 199 -8.98 12.84 -14.64
N ARG A 200 -8.69 13.98 -14.02
CA ARG A 200 -7.60 14.10 -13.06
C ARG A 200 -8.06 14.89 -11.86
N TYR A 201 -7.79 14.32 -10.71
CA TYR A 201 -7.97 15.03 -9.47
C TYR A 201 -6.79 15.99 -9.24
N GLU A 202 -7.10 17.25 -9.03
CA GLU A 202 -6.13 18.25 -8.61
C GLU A 202 -6.20 18.36 -7.08
N ALA A 203 -5.23 17.72 -6.44
CA ALA A 203 -5.16 17.74 -4.98
C ALA A 203 -4.83 19.15 -4.46
N LEU A 204 -5.51 19.54 -3.39
CA LEU A 204 -5.40 20.82 -2.73
C LEU A 204 -4.71 20.68 -1.36
N PRO A 205 -4.19 21.76 -0.76
CA PRO A 205 -3.71 21.78 0.60
C PRO A 205 -4.68 21.19 1.64
N ALA A 206 -6.00 21.33 1.40
CA ALA A 206 -7.04 20.78 2.26
C ALA A 206 -7.09 19.23 2.28
N ASP A 207 -6.61 18.56 1.22
CA ASP A 207 -6.46 17.10 1.20
C ASP A 207 -5.38 16.63 2.18
N ASP A 208 -4.24 17.34 2.22
CA ASP A 208 -3.17 17.03 3.17
C ASP A 208 -3.63 17.25 4.62
N VAL A 209 -4.44 18.28 4.87
CA VAL A 209 -5.03 18.53 6.19
C VAL A 209 -6.01 17.43 6.59
N TYR A 210 -6.86 16.97 5.66
CA TYR A 210 -7.74 15.83 5.90
C TYR A 210 -6.95 14.56 6.23
N ALA A 211 -5.91 14.27 5.47
CA ALA A 211 -5.03 13.11 5.68
C ALA A 211 -4.29 13.19 7.04
N LEU A 212 -3.91 14.41 7.49
CA LEU A 212 -3.40 14.64 8.84
C LEU A 212 -4.47 14.34 9.90
N GLY A 213 -5.73 14.70 9.65
CA GLY A 213 -6.88 14.36 10.49
C GLY A 213 -7.07 12.86 10.62
N VAL A 214 -7.01 12.12 9.50
CA VAL A 214 -7.06 10.63 9.50
C VAL A 214 -5.89 10.05 10.30
N THR A 215 -4.69 10.61 10.12
CA THR A 215 -3.50 10.19 10.88
C THR A 215 -3.71 10.39 12.38
N ALA A 216 -4.20 11.55 12.79
CA ALA A 216 -4.50 11.88 14.18
C ALA A 216 -5.59 10.96 14.76
N TYR A 217 -6.67 10.74 14.02
CA TYR A 217 -7.73 9.82 14.42
C TYR A 217 -7.18 8.42 14.67
N ARG A 218 -6.40 7.87 13.72
CA ARG A 218 -5.81 6.54 13.85
C ARG A 218 -4.88 6.43 15.07
N MET A 219 -4.13 7.49 15.38
CA MET A 219 -3.27 7.51 16.58
C MET A 219 -4.07 7.40 17.88
N VAL A 220 -5.19 8.12 18.00
CA VAL A 220 -5.95 8.17 19.26
C VAL A 220 -6.98 7.04 19.37
N ALA A 221 -7.56 6.61 18.26
CA ALA A 221 -8.58 5.55 18.22
C ALA A 221 -8.01 4.14 17.99
N GLY A 222 -6.74 4.02 17.55
CA GLY A 222 -6.10 2.75 17.20
C GLY A 222 -6.66 2.09 15.93
N ARG A 223 -7.44 2.81 15.13
CA ARG A 223 -8.08 2.35 13.90
C ARG A 223 -8.36 3.52 12.98
N TYR A 224 -8.64 3.22 11.70
CA TYR A 224 -9.06 4.25 10.76
C TYR A 224 -10.43 4.84 11.10
N PRO A 225 -10.73 6.08 10.65
CA PRO A 225 -12.09 6.60 10.62
C PRO A 225 -13.02 5.62 9.89
N PRO A 226 -14.34 5.66 10.18
CA PRO A 226 -15.30 4.90 9.39
C PRO A 226 -15.27 5.31 7.93
N ASP A 227 -15.49 4.34 7.03
CA ASP A 227 -15.46 4.56 5.59
C ASP A 227 -16.64 5.42 5.13
N TRP A 228 -16.37 6.28 4.14
CA TRP A 228 -17.42 6.98 3.40
C TRP A 228 -18.19 6.01 2.52
N GLU A 229 -19.52 6.09 2.54
CA GLU A 229 -20.39 5.24 1.75
C GLU A 229 -21.00 6.00 0.58
N MET A 230 -20.98 5.39 -0.61
CA MET A 230 -21.76 5.87 -1.76
C MET A 230 -23.14 5.22 -1.73
N LYS A 231 -24.19 6.01 -1.57
CA LYS A 231 -25.58 5.54 -1.66
C LYS A 231 -26.20 5.95 -2.97
N GLU A 232 -26.98 5.05 -3.55
CA GLU A 232 -27.83 5.33 -4.70
C GLU A 232 -29.10 6.06 -4.21
N THR A 233 -29.42 7.17 -4.87
CA THR A 233 -30.60 7.98 -4.63
C THR A 233 -31.41 8.08 -5.91
N GLU A 234 -32.64 8.63 -5.84
CA GLU A 234 -33.46 8.86 -7.04
C GLU A 234 -32.82 9.84 -8.02
N GLU A 235 -31.95 10.74 -7.55
CA GLU A 235 -31.24 11.75 -8.34
C GLU A 235 -29.83 11.28 -8.80
N GLY A 236 -29.38 10.07 -8.37
CA GLY A 236 -28.08 9.52 -8.69
C GLY A 236 -27.38 8.91 -7.49
N TYR A 237 -26.15 9.32 -7.24
CA TYR A 237 -25.34 8.80 -6.12
C TYR A 237 -24.89 9.93 -5.20
N GLU A 238 -25.00 9.70 -3.91
CA GLU A 238 -24.58 10.63 -2.86
C GLU A 238 -23.49 10.00 -2.00
N LEU A 239 -22.45 10.78 -1.68
CA LEU A 239 -21.43 10.42 -0.70
C LEU A 239 -21.99 10.72 0.69
N VAL A 240 -22.27 9.67 1.45
CA VAL A 240 -22.86 9.78 2.79
C VAL A 240 -21.78 9.84 3.83
N GLU A 241 -21.88 10.85 4.70
CA GLU A 241 -20.97 11.01 5.83
C GLU A 241 -21.07 9.80 6.76
N PRO A 242 -19.91 9.22 7.15
CA PRO A 242 -19.90 8.12 8.10
C PRO A 242 -20.42 8.58 9.46
N ARG A 243 -21.01 7.63 10.19
CA ARG A 243 -21.35 7.88 11.60
C ARG A 243 -20.07 7.90 12.41
N TRP A 244 -19.61 9.08 12.79
CA TRP A 244 -18.45 9.28 13.63
C TRP A 244 -18.71 8.73 15.03
N GLU A 245 -17.69 8.12 15.62
CA GLU A 245 -17.72 7.83 17.05
C GLU A 245 -17.44 9.08 17.85
N GLU A 246 -18.17 9.22 18.95
CA GLU A 246 -17.95 10.34 19.86
C GLU A 246 -16.56 10.25 20.50
N PRO A 247 -15.80 11.36 20.55
CA PRO A 247 -14.45 11.37 21.14
C PRO A 247 -14.40 10.90 22.59
N GLU A 248 -15.50 11.05 23.34
CA GLU A 248 -15.64 10.58 24.72
C GLU A 248 -15.46 9.06 24.82
N THR A 249 -15.64 8.32 23.72
CA THR A 249 -15.39 6.87 23.67
C THR A 249 -13.92 6.52 23.51
N TRP A 250 -13.06 7.51 23.18
CA TRP A 250 -11.62 7.31 22.92
C TRP A 250 -10.73 7.36 24.19
N GLY A 251 -11.31 7.43 25.39
CA GLY A 251 -10.60 7.50 26.65
C GLY A 251 -10.35 8.92 27.13
N ALA A 252 -9.21 9.18 27.80
CA ALA A 252 -8.82 10.49 28.31
C ALA A 252 -8.26 11.38 27.18
N LEU A 253 -9.09 11.71 26.19
CA LEU A 253 -8.71 12.60 25.09
C LEU A 253 -9.05 14.05 25.47
N ALA A 254 -8.05 14.96 25.39
CA ALA A 254 -8.29 16.37 25.63
C ALA A 254 -9.33 16.93 24.62
N PRO A 255 -10.34 17.71 25.07
CA PRO A 255 -11.40 18.24 24.22
C PRO A 255 -10.87 19.08 23.04
N GLU A 256 -9.77 19.81 23.25
CA GLU A 256 -9.12 20.62 22.23
C GLU A 256 -8.60 19.73 21.09
N LEU A 257 -7.91 18.63 21.42
CA LEU A 257 -7.41 17.68 20.42
C LEU A 257 -8.58 17.01 19.67
N ALA A 258 -9.63 16.61 20.38
CA ALA A 258 -10.83 16.04 19.79
C ALA A 258 -11.51 17.00 18.80
N GLY A 259 -11.63 18.27 19.17
CA GLY A 259 -12.16 19.34 18.33
C GLY A 259 -11.33 19.53 17.05
N LEU A 260 -10.01 19.57 17.17
CA LEU A 260 -9.09 19.74 16.04
C LEU A 260 -9.12 18.53 15.09
N ILE A 261 -9.22 17.31 15.61
CA ILE A 261 -9.38 16.11 14.77
C ILE A 261 -10.67 16.20 13.95
N ARG A 262 -11.80 16.56 14.57
CA ARG A 262 -13.07 16.73 13.85
C ARG A 262 -12.99 17.79 12.77
N GLN A 263 -12.38 18.94 13.07
CA GLN A 263 -12.21 20.03 12.12
C GLN A 263 -11.38 19.62 10.91
N MET A 264 -10.25 18.92 11.13
CA MET A 264 -9.43 18.39 10.03
C MET A 264 -10.19 17.36 9.18
N LEU A 265 -11.12 16.62 9.76
CA LEU A 265 -11.93 15.60 9.11
C LEU A 265 -13.26 16.14 8.55
N SER A 266 -13.51 17.45 8.57
CA SER A 266 -14.74 18.01 7.99
C SER A 266 -14.93 17.57 6.54
N GLN A 267 -16.20 17.31 6.17
CA GLN A 267 -16.58 16.92 4.82
C GLN A 267 -16.25 18.01 3.81
N GLU A 268 -16.48 19.25 4.21
CA GLU A 268 -16.28 20.40 3.34
C GLU A 268 -14.85 20.94 3.44
N PRO A 269 -14.10 21.00 2.31
CA PRO A 269 -12.71 21.46 2.33
C PRO A 269 -12.51 22.87 2.91
N HIS A 270 -13.49 23.75 2.72
CA HIS A 270 -13.42 25.14 3.20
C HIS A 270 -13.65 25.30 4.71
N GLU A 271 -14.19 24.27 5.38
CA GLU A 271 -14.33 24.22 6.84
C GLU A 271 -13.04 23.73 7.52
N ARG A 272 -12.15 23.12 6.77
CA ARG A 272 -10.84 22.72 7.28
C ARG A 272 -9.93 23.94 7.33
N SER A 273 -9.35 24.18 8.50
CA SER A 273 -8.31 25.20 8.65
C SER A 273 -7.12 24.93 7.72
N ARG A 274 -6.38 25.98 7.36
CA ARG A 274 -5.10 25.81 6.67
C ARG A 274 -4.09 25.14 7.58
N ALA A 275 -3.06 24.52 7.00
CA ALA A 275 -2.02 23.84 7.77
C ALA A 275 -1.33 24.79 8.80
N SER A 276 -1.16 26.07 8.47
CA SER A 276 -0.65 27.10 9.40
C SER A 276 -1.55 27.29 10.61
N GLU A 277 -2.86 27.41 10.38
CA GLU A 277 -3.87 27.59 11.43
C GLU A 277 -3.98 26.34 12.30
N VAL A 278 -3.94 25.14 11.67
CA VAL A 278 -3.92 23.85 12.40
C VAL A 278 -2.69 23.79 13.31
N ALA A 279 -1.51 24.19 12.80
CA ALA A 279 -0.29 24.21 13.59
C ALA A 279 -0.41 25.15 14.78
N GLU A 280 -0.88 26.39 14.58
CA GLU A 280 -1.10 27.37 15.63
C GLU A 280 -2.08 26.88 16.70
N GLN A 281 -3.20 26.29 16.27
CA GLN A 281 -4.22 25.74 17.17
C GLN A 281 -3.68 24.57 17.99
N LEU A 282 -2.92 23.64 17.38
CA LEU A 282 -2.29 22.51 18.07
C LEU A 282 -1.24 22.99 19.08
N GLU A 283 -0.39 23.94 18.69
CA GLU A 283 0.62 24.54 19.58
C GLU A 283 -0.03 25.31 20.73
N GLN A 284 -1.13 26.02 20.47
CA GLN A 284 -1.85 26.73 21.51
C GLN A 284 -2.53 25.73 22.45
N ALA A 285 -3.19 24.70 21.92
CA ALA A 285 -3.82 23.66 22.72
C ALA A 285 -2.78 22.92 23.58
N GLU A 286 -1.60 22.56 23.01
CA GLU A 286 -0.50 21.97 23.78
C GLU A 286 -0.10 22.81 25.00
N ARG A 287 0.00 24.13 24.82
CA ARG A 287 0.42 25.05 25.88
C ARG A 287 -0.66 25.29 26.94
N SER A 288 -1.93 25.36 26.54
CA SER A 288 -3.06 25.77 27.38
C SER A 288 -3.86 24.61 27.97
N ALA A 289 -3.71 23.39 27.46
CA ALA A 289 -4.40 22.22 27.97
C ALA A 289 -4.08 21.95 29.44
N GLY A 290 -5.09 21.56 30.20
CA GLY A 290 -4.99 21.22 31.60
C GLY A 290 -4.21 19.92 31.85
N PRO A 291 -4.12 19.51 33.15
CA PRO A 291 -3.39 18.30 33.53
C PRO A 291 -3.98 17.02 32.91
N GLU A 292 -5.24 17.02 32.55
CA GLU A 292 -5.91 15.91 31.86
C GLU A 292 -5.26 15.57 30.50
N ALA A 293 -4.64 16.56 29.86
CA ALA A 293 -3.89 16.35 28.62
C ALA A 293 -2.61 15.55 28.79
N ASP A 294 -2.14 15.39 30.02
CA ASP A 294 -0.97 14.58 30.39
C ASP A 294 -1.34 13.15 30.82
N GLU A 295 -2.64 12.84 30.87
CA GLU A 295 -3.10 11.47 31.08
C GLU A 295 -2.91 10.64 29.81
N PRO A 296 -2.49 9.35 29.94
CA PRO A 296 -2.35 8.46 28.79
C PRO A 296 -3.68 8.24 28.09
N ILE A 297 -3.71 8.44 26.77
CA ILE A 297 -4.84 8.06 25.92
C ILE A 297 -4.87 6.52 25.87
N VAL A 298 -5.77 5.91 26.62
CA VAL A 298 -6.03 4.48 26.53
C VAL A 298 -7.24 4.31 25.63
N ALA A 299 -7.00 3.95 24.38
CA ALA A 299 -8.10 3.56 23.48
C ALA A 299 -8.93 2.50 24.22
N ARG A 300 -10.19 2.80 24.54
CA ARG A 300 -11.11 1.78 25.02
C ARG A 300 -11.23 0.77 23.90
N GLN A 301 -10.47 -0.33 24.00
CA GLN A 301 -10.75 -1.50 23.17
C GLN A 301 -12.27 -1.70 23.24
N ALA A 302 -12.92 -1.62 22.08
CA ALA A 302 -14.35 -1.80 22.00
C ALA A 302 -14.71 -3.03 22.87
N ARG A 303 -15.38 -2.81 23.98
CA ARG A 303 -16.02 -3.85 24.78
C ARG A 303 -17.12 -4.45 23.91
N GLY A 304 -16.75 -5.34 23.00
CA GLY A 304 -17.68 -5.86 22.02
C GLY A 304 -17.12 -6.93 21.11
N LYS A 305 -16.09 -7.67 21.55
CA LYS A 305 -16.12 -9.11 21.25
C LYS A 305 -16.75 -9.75 22.48
N ALA A 306 -18.08 -9.79 22.50
CA ALA A 306 -18.77 -10.83 23.24
C ALA A 306 -18.05 -12.12 22.84
N GLU A 307 -17.43 -12.79 23.82
CA GLU A 307 -16.99 -14.17 23.63
C GLU A 307 -18.11 -14.88 22.88
N PRO A 308 -17.83 -15.59 21.79
CA PRO A 308 -18.88 -16.33 21.14
C PRO A 308 -19.44 -17.25 22.21
N LYS A 309 -20.68 -16.96 22.67
CA LYS A 309 -21.42 -17.86 23.57
C LYS A 309 -21.30 -19.21 22.93
N ALA A 310 -20.60 -20.11 23.61
CA ALA A 310 -20.41 -21.46 23.18
C ALA A 310 -21.79 -21.99 22.74
N ARG A 311 -21.93 -22.27 21.43
CA ARG A 311 -23.17 -22.85 20.91
C ARG A 311 -23.51 -24.03 21.79
N PRO A 312 -24.72 -24.10 22.34
CA PRO A 312 -25.14 -25.26 23.11
C PRO A 312 -24.93 -26.48 22.20
N LYS A 313 -24.14 -27.43 22.67
CA LYS A 313 -23.92 -28.70 21.95
C LYS A 313 -25.29 -29.28 21.67
N PRO A 314 -25.63 -29.64 20.43
CA PRO A 314 -26.90 -30.29 20.15
C PRO A 314 -27.00 -31.55 21.01
N PRO A 315 -28.18 -31.85 21.55
CA PRO A 315 -28.34 -33.06 22.40
C PRO A 315 -27.89 -34.26 21.59
N ARG A 316 -27.00 -35.06 22.20
CA ARG A 316 -26.58 -36.36 21.66
C ARG A 316 -27.83 -37.16 21.38
N ARG A 317 -28.19 -37.38 20.13
CA ARG A 317 -29.16 -38.38 19.73
C ARG A 317 -28.58 -39.74 20.10
N VAL A 318 -29.11 -40.32 21.17
CA VAL A 318 -28.88 -41.70 21.50
C VAL A 318 -29.65 -42.52 20.46
N HIS A 319 -28.94 -43.05 19.48
CA HIS A 319 -29.49 -44.02 18.56
C HIS A 319 -29.61 -45.34 19.34
N GLY A 320 -30.82 -45.65 19.73
CA GLY A 320 -31.18 -46.98 20.18
C GLY A 320 -30.97 -48.00 19.07
N TRP A 321 -30.02 -48.84 19.27
CA TRP A 321 -29.76 -49.99 18.41
C TRP A 321 -30.81 -51.03 18.69
N LYS A 322 -31.66 -51.36 17.70
CA LYS A 322 -32.42 -52.62 17.66
C LYS A 322 -31.75 -53.49 16.61
N PRO A 323 -31.37 -54.74 17.00
CA PRO A 323 -30.83 -55.68 16.04
C PRO A 323 -31.97 -56.38 15.30
N TRP A 324 -31.92 -56.45 13.97
CA TRP A 324 -32.66 -57.45 13.21
C TRP A 324 -31.68 -58.24 12.35
N MET A 325 -31.67 -59.53 12.67
CA MET A 325 -31.03 -60.64 11.98
C MET A 325 -31.60 -60.77 10.57
N GLY A 326 -30.77 -61.27 9.68
CA GLY A 326 -31.28 -61.98 8.49
C GLY A 326 -30.26 -62.09 7.37
N TRP A 327 -29.48 -63.18 7.38
CA TRP A 327 -29.18 -64.14 6.26
C TRP A 327 -28.66 -63.52 4.96
N ALA A 328 -27.59 -63.83 4.45
CA ALA A 328 -26.73 -65.00 4.15
C ALA A 328 -26.38 -65.03 2.66
N VAL A 329 -25.17 -65.53 2.36
CA VAL A 329 -24.73 -66.20 1.13
C VAL A 329 -24.41 -65.32 -0.05
N GLY A 330 -23.29 -65.34 -0.69
CA GLY A 330 -22.23 -66.26 -0.99
C GLY A 330 -21.18 -65.60 -1.84
N ALA A 331 -19.97 -65.93 -1.60
CA ALA A 331 -19.11 -66.71 -2.52
C ALA A 331 -18.82 -66.01 -3.86
N SER A 332 -17.66 -65.87 -4.41
CA SER A 332 -16.39 -66.58 -4.40
C SER A 332 -15.41 -65.92 -5.36
N LEU A 333 -14.12 -65.97 -5.06
CA LEU A 333 -13.00 -66.39 -5.93
C LEU A 333 -12.89 -65.74 -7.35
N ALA A 334 -11.77 -65.35 -7.90
CA ALA A 334 -10.39 -65.81 -7.86
C ALA A 334 -9.52 -64.84 -8.66
N VAL A 335 -8.26 -64.57 -8.23
CA VAL A 335 -7.01 -65.09 -8.80
C VAL A 335 -6.64 -64.70 -10.22
N GLY A 336 -5.42 -64.21 -10.35
CA GLY A 336 -4.59 -64.37 -11.54
C GLY A 336 -3.78 -63.10 -11.88
N VAL A 337 -2.57 -62.88 -11.43
CA VAL A 337 -1.28 -63.39 -11.90
C VAL A 337 -0.93 -62.97 -13.36
N GLY A 338 0.20 -62.31 -13.45
CA GLY A 338 1.13 -62.54 -14.55
C GLY A 338 1.50 -61.31 -15.35
N TRP A 339 2.60 -60.81 -15.17
CA TRP A 339 3.98 -61.01 -15.65
C TRP A 339 4.37 -60.21 -16.90
N MET A 340 5.51 -59.57 -16.77
CA MET A 340 6.64 -59.39 -17.72
C MET A 340 6.36 -58.76 -19.07
N GLY A 341 7.06 -57.86 -19.52
CA GLY A 341 8.49 -57.68 -19.72
C GLY A 341 8.70 -57.05 -21.08
N GLY A 342 9.78 -56.38 -21.27
CA GLY A 342 10.29 -56.16 -22.63
C GLY A 342 10.90 -54.78 -22.90
N ARG A 343 12.17 -54.66 -22.64
CA ARG A 343 13.06 -53.66 -23.25
C ARG A 343 13.12 -53.94 -24.77
N LEU A 344 13.29 -52.88 -25.57
CA LEU A 344 14.18 -52.91 -26.72
C LEU A 344 14.59 -51.48 -27.11
N SER A 345 15.87 -51.27 -27.13
CA SER A 345 16.63 -50.16 -27.74
C SER A 345 16.72 -50.40 -29.23
N VAL A 346 16.72 -49.33 -30.04
CA VAL A 346 17.42 -49.34 -31.34
C VAL A 346 18.00 -47.95 -31.60
N GLU A 347 19.31 -47.96 -31.80
CA GLU A 347 20.16 -46.92 -32.38
C GLU A 347 19.92 -46.79 -33.90
N GLY A 348 20.31 -45.63 -34.44
CA GLY A 348 20.57 -45.50 -35.90
C GLY A 348 20.49 -44.08 -36.41
N ARG A 349 21.52 -43.30 -36.35
CA ARG A 349 22.53 -42.93 -37.34
C ARG A 349 22.10 -41.97 -38.46
N ALA A 350 22.68 -40.76 -38.34
CA ALA A 350 23.38 -39.91 -39.33
C ALA A 350 22.75 -39.56 -40.71
N GLY A 351 22.81 -38.23 -40.97
CA GLY A 351 22.70 -37.67 -42.33
C GLY A 351 22.95 -36.16 -42.32
N GLU A 352 24.09 -35.78 -42.84
CA GLU A 352 24.60 -34.44 -43.03
C GLU A 352 23.78 -33.60 -44.02
N GLY A 353 23.76 -32.30 -43.84
CA GLY A 353 23.30 -31.33 -44.83
C GLY A 353 23.40 -29.87 -44.37
N ARG A 354 24.48 -29.25 -44.73
CA ARG A 354 24.90 -27.88 -44.56
C ARG A 354 24.01 -26.90 -45.28
N THR A 355 23.65 -25.77 -44.66
CA THR A 355 23.92 -24.40 -45.20
C THR A 355 23.65 -23.35 -44.12
N GLU A 356 24.56 -22.41 -44.08
CA GLU A 356 24.58 -21.23 -43.21
C GLU A 356 23.49 -20.21 -43.50
N GLU A 357 22.92 -19.64 -42.46
CA GLU A 357 22.73 -18.18 -42.40
C GLU A 357 22.44 -17.75 -40.94
N ALA A 358 23.19 -16.73 -40.51
CA ALA A 358 23.20 -16.18 -39.19
C ALA A 358 21.92 -15.48 -38.83
N LYS A 359 21.32 -15.80 -37.65
CA LYS A 359 20.50 -14.88 -36.88
C LYS A 359 20.72 -15.12 -35.38
N VAL A 360 21.00 -14.01 -34.74
CA VAL A 360 21.26 -13.78 -33.33
C VAL A 360 20.27 -14.53 -32.44
N GLY A 361 20.78 -15.44 -31.61
CA GLY A 361 19.99 -16.15 -30.61
C GLY A 361 19.83 -15.34 -29.34
N LEU A 362 18.57 -15.14 -28.96
CA LEU A 362 18.21 -14.80 -27.59
C LEU A 362 18.15 -16.11 -26.79
N ALA A 363 18.92 -16.17 -25.74
CA ALA A 363 18.93 -17.30 -24.82
C ALA A 363 17.62 -17.35 -24.04
N GLU A 364 16.96 -18.48 -24.16
CA GLU A 364 15.80 -18.91 -23.40
C GLU A 364 16.30 -19.48 -22.07
N GLU A 365 16.22 -18.69 -20.99
CA GLU A 365 16.42 -19.18 -19.63
C GLU A 365 15.10 -19.61 -19.02
N ALA A 366 15.10 -20.86 -18.56
CA ALA A 366 13.94 -21.57 -18.02
C ALA A 366 13.40 -20.92 -16.73
N LEU A 367 12.08 -20.77 -16.68
CA LEU A 367 11.29 -20.34 -15.53
C LEU A 367 11.38 -21.36 -14.37
N PRO A 368 11.50 -20.94 -13.13
CA PRO A 368 11.39 -21.83 -11.98
C PRO A 368 9.93 -22.25 -11.73
N THR A 369 9.74 -23.51 -11.49
CA THR A 369 8.48 -24.14 -11.09
C THR A 369 8.04 -23.66 -9.70
N VAL A 370 6.84 -23.15 -9.62
CA VAL A 370 6.18 -22.71 -8.37
C VAL A 370 5.84 -23.93 -7.52
N ALA A 371 6.41 -24.01 -6.33
CA ALA A 371 5.97 -24.91 -5.27
C ALA A 371 4.88 -24.22 -4.43
N ASP A 372 3.93 -25.02 -3.93
CA ASP A 372 2.70 -24.66 -3.23
C ASP A 372 2.82 -23.50 -2.22
N GLY A 373 1.96 -22.48 -2.39
CA GLY A 373 1.44 -21.66 -1.30
C GLY A 373 2.17 -20.36 -0.94
N GLY A 374 3.10 -19.82 -1.73
CA GLY A 374 3.75 -18.54 -1.46
C GLY A 374 3.48 -17.48 -2.53
N LEU A 375 3.22 -16.25 -2.10
CA LEU A 375 3.30 -15.07 -2.97
C LEU A 375 4.73 -14.99 -3.50
N VAL A 376 4.90 -15.18 -4.80
CA VAL A 376 6.22 -14.99 -5.44
C VAL A 376 6.32 -13.54 -5.88
N GLU A 377 7.13 -12.77 -5.16
CA GLU A 377 7.71 -11.54 -5.69
C GLU A 377 8.69 -11.89 -6.81
N THR A 378 8.31 -11.58 -8.03
CA THR A 378 9.26 -11.60 -9.15
C THR A 378 9.32 -10.22 -9.76
N GLY A 379 10.35 -9.48 -9.41
CA GLY A 379 10.78 -8.31 -10.18
C GLY A 379 11.43 -8.76 -11.47
N GLN A 380 10.71 -8.64 -12.59
CA GLN A 380 11.30 -8.51 -13.92
C GLN A 380 10.34 -7.75 -14.83
N ALA A 381 10.86 -6.75 -15.52
CA ALA A 381 10.13 -5.96 -16.49
C ALA A 381 9.64 -6.83 -17.65
N GLY A 382 8.32 -6.81 -17.92
CA GLY A 382 7.75 -7.26 -19.19
C GLY A 382 7.32 -8.72 -19.27
N VAL A 383 7.23 -9.46 -18.16
CA VAL A 383 6.62 -10.80 -18.15
C VAL A 383 5.27 -10.67 -17.45
N GLY A 384 4.17 -10.76 -18.19
CA GLY A 384 2.85 -10.79 -17.60
C GLY A 384 2.69 -11.97 -16.64
N LEU A 385 1.97 -11.76 -15.54
CA LEU A 385 1.66 -12.84 -14.61
C LEU A 385 0.81 -13.89 -15.28
N GLY A 386 1.27 -15.13 -15.32
CA GLY A 386 0.49 -16.24 -15.87
C GLY A 386 -0.77 -16.48 -15.04
N MET A 387 -1.91 -16.78 -15.72
CA MET A 387 -3.19 -17.04 -15.06
C MET A 387 -3.11 -18.21 -14.08
N PRO A 388 -3.48 -18.04 -12.80
CA PRO A 388 -3.42 -19.11 -11.81
C PRO A 388 -4.43 -20.22 -12.12
N LYS A 389 -4.06 -21.46 -11.85
CA LYS A 389 -4.91 -22.65 -12.09
C LYS A 389 -6.11 -22.75 -11.16
N LYS A 390 -6.10 -22.04 -10.04
CA LYS A 390 -7.18 -21.98 -9.03
C LYS A 390 -7.43 -20.54 -8.61
N PRO A 391 -8.66 -20.17 -8.26
CA PRO A 391 -8.96 -18.83 -7.77
C PRO A 391 -8.27 -18.53 -6.45
N PHE A 392 -7.95 -17.25 -6.24
CA PHE A 392 -7.39 -16.76 -4.99
C PHE A 392 -8.32 -16.95 -3.78
N PRO A 393 -7.79 -17.04 -2.55
CA PRO A 393 -8.61 -16.93 -1.35
C PRO A 393 -9.40 -15.62 -1.35
N GLY A 394 -10.73 -15.69 -1.16
CA GLY A 394 -11.60 -14.50 -1.19
C GLY A 394 -11.97 -13.99 -2.57
N GLN A 395 -11.53 -14.64 -3.66
CA GLN A 395 -11.99 -14.30 -5.00
C GLN A 395 -13.42 -14.78 -5.22
N ARG A 396 -14.24 -13.94 -5.89
CA ARG A 396 -15.61 -14.28 -6.27
C ARG A 396 -15.63 -15.53 -7.11
N ARG A 397 -16.56 -16.42 -6.77
CA ARG A 397 -16.87 -17.66 -7.51
C ARG A 397 -18.04 -17.44 -8.44
N PRO A 398 -18.18 -18.25 -9.49
CA PRO A 398 -19.37 -18.23 -10.35
C PRO A 398 -20.69 -18.37 -9.54
N PRO A 399 -21.79 -17.73 -10.03
CA PRO A 399 -21.93 -17.08 -11.32
C PRO A 399 -21.31 -15.69 -11.39
N CYS A 400 -20.50 -15.45 -12.44
CA CYS A 400 -19.92 -14.15 -12.72
C CYS A 400 -20.92 -13.26 -13.47
N ARG A 401 -20.75 -11.92 -13.38
CA ARG A 401 -21.64 -10.97 -14.09
C ARG A 401 -21.27 -10.90 -15.58
N PRO A 402 -22.13 -11.37 -16.52
CA PRO A 402 -21.74 -11.59 -17.92
C PRO A 402 -21.27 -10.33 -18.67
N GLN A 403 -21.67 -9.15 -18.21
CA GLN A 403 -21.35 -7.87 -18.87
C GLN A 403 -19.96 -7.32 -18.51
N TYR A 404 -19.41 -7.73 -17.37
CA TYR A 404 -18.20 -7.13 -16.81
C TYR A 404 -17.19 -8.15 -16.30
N GLU A 405 -17.58 -9.41 -16.19
CA GLU A 405 -16.77 -10.45 -15.57
C GLU A 405 -16.71 -11.68 -16.49
N LYS A 406 -15.55 -12.32 -16.52
CA LYS A 406 -15.32 -13.58 -17.22
C LYS A 406 -14.99 -14.66 -16.19
N GLU A 407 -15.60 -15.82 -16.34
CA GLU A 407 -15.22 -16.99 -15.56
C GLU A 407 -13.94 -17.59 -16.13
N ILE A 408 -12.88 -17.67 -15.31
CA ILE A 408 -11.61 -18.30 -15.67
C ILE A 408 -11.17 -19.14 -14.49
N ASN A 409 -10.89 -20.41 -14.71
CA ASN A 409 -10.41 -21.36 -13.70
C ASN A 409 -11.24 -21.38 -12.40
N GLY A 410 -12.58 -21.22 -12.52
CA GLY A 410 -13.52 -21.25 -11.38
C GLY A 410 -13.54 -19.99 -10.51
N GLY A 411 -12.97 -18.90 -10.97
CA GLY A 411 -13.05 -17.56 -10.36
C GLY A 411 -13.60 -16.52 -11.33
N CYS A 412 -14.13 -15.42 -10.80
CA CYS A 412 -14.58 -14.28 -11.61
C CYS A 412 -13.45 -13.27 -11.79
N TRP A 413 -13.26 -12.85 -13.02
CA TRP A 413 -12.19 -11.96 -13.47
C TRP A 413 -12.76 -10.80 -14.28
N SER A 414 -12.22 -9.61 -14.08
CA SER A 414 -12.58 -8.43 -14.87
C SER A 414 -11.45 -8.06 -15.83
N PRO A 415 -11.72 -7.86 -17.13
CA PRO A 415 -10.74 -7.26 -18.01
C PRO A 415 -10.53 -5.80 -17.59
N PRO A 416 -9.30 -5.32 -17.40
CA PRO A 416 -9.04 -3.89 -17.27
C PRO A 416 -9.52 -3.17 -18.54
N ARG A 417 -10.18 -2.02 -18.37
CA ARG A 417 -10.86 -1.33 -19.49
C ARG A 417 -9.96 -0.89 -20.63
N ASP A 418 -8.67 -0.71 -20.39
CA ASP A 418 -7.68 -0.25 -21.38
C ASP A 418 -6.36 -1.04 -21.27
N ALA A 419 -6.45 -2.34 -20.97
CA ALA A 419 -5.25 -3.17 -20.94
C ALA A 419 -4.66 -3.25 -22.36
N PRO A 420 -3.36 -2.95 -22.51
CA PRO A 420 -2.67 -3.34 -23.73
C PRO A 420 -2.77 -4.85 -23.92
N PRO A 421 -2.63 -5.36 -25.14
CA PRO A 421 -2.50 -6.81 -25.32
C PRO A 421 -1.32 -7.33 -24.46
N PRO A 422 -1.35 -8.60 -24.05
CA PRO A 422 -0.25 -9.19 -23.27
C PRO A 422 1.13 -8.85 -23.89
N PRO A 423 2.16 -8.64 -23.04
CA PRO A 423 2.21 -8.97 -21.63
C PRO A 423 1.51 -7.92 -20.73
N CYS A 424 0.69 -8.44 -19.80
CA CYS A 424 -0.02 -7.62 -18.82
C CYS A 424 0.94 -7.14 -17.75
N GLY A 425 0.84 -5.88 -17.31
CA GLY A 425 1.70 -5.36 -16.24
C GLY A 425 1.51 -6.09 -14.90
N ASP A 426 2.29 -5.70 -13.88
CA ASP A 426 2.45 -6.39 -12.58
C ASP A 426 1.15 -6.63 -11.79
N ASN A 427 0.02 -6.03 -12.18
CA ASN A 427 -1.26 -6.13 -11.49
C ASN A 427 -2.35 -6.89 -12.26
N ALA A 428 -2.03 -7.52 -13.39
CA ALA A 428 -2.98 -8.25 -14.20
C ALA A 428 -2.39 -9.57 -14.70
N PHE A 429 -3.25 -10.54 -14.93
CA PHE A 429 -2.90 -11.90 -15.34
C PHE A 429 -3.16 -12.11 -16.81
N ASP A 430 -2.21 -12.73 -17.50
CA ASP A 430 -2.33 -13.08 -18.91
C ASP A 430 -3.25 -14.28 -19.09
N TRP A 431 -4.28 -14.12 -19.93
CA TRP A 431 -5.15 -15.22 -20.33
C TRP A 431 -5.56 -15.07 -21.79
N GLN A 432 -5.17 -16.01 -22.64
CA GLN A 432 -5.37 -15.93 -24.08
C GLN A 432 -4.80 -14.59 -24.61
N ASP A 433 -5.61 -13.77 -25.27
CA ASP A 433 -5.20 -12.50 -25.87
C ASP A 433 -5.56 -11.28 -24.99
N GLY A 434 -5.76 -11.47 -23.69
CA GLY A 434 -6.21 -10.41 -22.79
C GLY A 434 -5.60 -10.43 -21.40
N CYS A 435 -5.70 -9.29 -20.72
CA CYS A 435 -5.31 -9.11 -19.34
C CYS A 435 -6.52 -9.15 -18.41
N TYR A 436 -6.40 -9.75 -17.23
CA TYR A 436 -7.50 -9.93 -16.28
C TYR A 436 -7.07 -9.68 -14.84
N ILE A 437 -7.95 -9.04 -14.05
CA ILE A 437 -7.79 -8.78 -12.64
C ILE A 437 -8.78 -9.63 -11.84
N PRO A 438 -8.39 -10.30 -10.73
CA PRO A 438 -9.29 -11.09 -9.91
C PRO A 438 -10.31 -10.21 -9.19
N ILE A 439 -11.59 -10.61 -9.20
CA ILE A 439 -12.64 -9.92 -8.44
C ILE A 439 -12.71 -10.54 -7.05
N LEU A 440 -12.28 -9.77 -6.05
CA LEU A 440 -12.34 -10.19 -4.66
C LEU A 440 -13.74 -9.92 -4.08
N GLU A 441 -14.28 -10.87 -3.32
CA GLU A 441 -15.46 -10.63 -2.51
C GLU A 441 -15.04 -9.96 -1.21
N LEU A 442 -15.47 -8.72 -1.03
CA LEU A 442 -15.47 -8.11 0.29
C LEU A 442 -16.37 -8.98 1.20
N ARG A 443 -15.80 -9.66 2.16
CA ARG A 443 -16.57 -10.36 3.18
C ARG A 443 -17.41 -9.31 3.90
N ARG A 444 -18.68 -9.22 3.59
CA ARG A 444 -19.63 -8.53 4.46
C ARG A 444 -19.57 -9.21 5.83
N PRO A 445 -19.43 -8.48 6.93
CA PRO A 445 -19.68 -9.07 8.23
C PRO A 445 -21.12 -9.59 8.20
N SER A 446 -21.32 -10.85 8.54
CA SER A 446 -22.65 -11.44 8.66
C SER A 446 -23.43 -10.64 9.68
N THR A 447 -24.37 -9.83 9.23
CA THR A 447 -25.49 -9.38 10.05
C THR A 447 -26.35 -10.62 10.27
N SER A 448 -26.09 -11.31 11.37
CA SER A 448 -27.08 -12.24 11.92
C SER A 448 -28.09 -11.41 12.71
N GLU A 449 -29.36 -11.52 12.28
CA GLU A 449 -30.54 -11.23 13.09
C GLU A 449 -30.43 -11.74 14.53
#